data_40414a3086d81937582d5cb1dfba4cfe
#
_entry.id   40414a3086d81937582d5cb1dfba4cfe
#
_cell.length_a   1.000
_cell.length_b   1.000
_cell.length_c   1.000
_cell.angle_alpha   90.00
_cell.angle_beta   90.00
_cell.angle_gamma   90.00
#
_symmetry.space_group_name_H-M   'P 1'
#
loop_
_entity.id
_entity.type
_entity.pdbx_description
1 polymer ?
#
loop_
_entity_poly.entity_id
_entity_poly.type
_entity_poly.pdbx_seq_one_letter_code
_entity_poly.pdbx_strand_id
1 'polypeptide(L)'
;MSVNQYIEQNQDRFLNELFDLLRIPSISADPAYAGDVRKCAETVADHLRKVGAENVVLEETAGYPIVYGEKIIDPALPTVLVYGHYDVQPSVPNELWDTPPFEPTVRDGKIYARGACDDKGQFFMHVKAFETMMQTQTLACNIKFMIEGEEEVGSNNLGTYCKSNRDKLKADVILISDTALIANDIPSIDVGLRGLSYVEVEVTGPRIDLHSGVYGGAVA
;
A
#
# COMPACT_ATOMS: atom_id res chain seq x y z
N MET A 1 -1.25 -9.01 -29.80
CA MET A 1 -0.22 -8.06 -29.28
C MET A 1 0.58 -8.78 -28.20
N SER A 2 1.91 -8.62 -28.17
CA SER A 2 2.70 -9.21 -27.09
C SER A 2 2.57 -8.36 -25.81
N VAL A 3 2.92 -8.95 -24.65
CA VAL A 3 2.96 -8.25 -23.35
C VAL A 3 3.81 -6.98 -23.43
N ASN A 4 5.03 -7.09 -23.95
CA ASN A 4 5.94 -5.93 -24.07
C ASN A 4 5.36 -4.82 -24.96
N GLN A 5 4.79 -5.17 -26.11
CA GLN A 5 4.14 -4.20 -26.99
C GLN A 5 2.98 -3.47 -26.29
N TYR A 6 2.18 -4.19 -25.49
CA TYR A 6 1.08 -3.56 -24.75
C TYR A 6 1.61 -2.58 -23.69
N ILE A 7 2.65 -2.97 -22.94
CA ILE A 7 3.28 -2.11 -21.93
C ILE A 7 3.85 -0.86 -22.59
N GLU A 8 4.64 -0.99 -23.65
CA GLU A 8 5.25 0.13 -24.37
C GLU A 8 4.20 1.12 -24.89
N GLN A 9 3.09 0.63 -25.42
CA GLN A 9 2.01 1.48 -25.96
C GLN A 9 1.19 2.18 -24.86
N ASN A 10 1.22 1.69 -23.62
CA ASN A 10 0.41 2.21 -22.51
C ASN A 10 1.25 2.82 -21.37
N GLN A 11 2.55 2.90 -21.51
CA GLN A 11 3.46 3.36 -20.46
C GLN A 11 3.05 4.71 -19.88
N ASP A 12 2.81 5.70 -20.73
CA ASP A 12 2.44 7.05 -20.28
C ASP A 12 1.10 7.05 -19.55
N ARG A 13 0.13 6.25 -20.02
CA ARG A 13 -1.16 6.11 -19.34
C ARG A 13 -0.99 5.44 -17.98
N PHE A 14 -0.21 4.38 -17.88
CA PHE A 14 0.07 3.70 -16.62
C PHE A 14 0.70 4.64 -15.59
N LEU A 15 1.68 5.44 -16.02
CA LEU A 15 2.31 6.45 -15.17
C LEU A 15 1.33 7.54 -14.73
N ASN A 16 0.51 8.05 -15.63
CA ASN A 16 -0.48 9.07 -15.29
C ASN A 16 -1.53 8.55 -14.30
N GLU A 17 -2.02 7.32 -14.50
CA GLU A 17 -2.97 6.69 -13.57
C GLU A 17 -2.34 6.45 -12.18
N LEU A 18 -1.05 6.09 -12.12
CA LEU A 18 -0.31 6.04 -10.84
C LEU A 18 -0.18 7.43 -10.22
N PHE A 19 0.14 8.46 -11.00
CA PHE A 19 0.27 9.84 -10.49
C PHE A 19 -1.06 10.34 -9.90
N ASP A 20 -2.18 10.04 -10.54
CA ASP A 20 -3.50 10.39 -10.00
C ASP A 20 -3.75 9.70 -8.65
N LEU A 21 -3.34 8.45 -8.49
CA LEU A 21 -3.43 7.74 -7.22
C LEU A 21 -2.50 8.33 -6.15
N LEU A 22 -1.26 8.71 -6.52
CA LEU A 22 -0.28 9.30 -5.62
C LEU A 22 -0.69 10.70 -5.13
N ARG A 23 -1.48 11.44 -5.91
CA ARG A 23 -2.02 12.76 -5.51
C ARG A 23 -3.04 12.69 -4.39
N ILE A 24 -3.60 11.53 -4.09
CA ILE A 24 -4.56 11.38 -3.00
C ILE A 24 -3.78 11.21 -1.69
N PRO A 25 -3.87 12.14 -0.74
CA PRO A 25 -3.13 12.07 0.52
C PRO A 25 -3.83 11.14 1.52
N SER A 26 -3.82 9.85 1.25
CA SER A 26 -4.50 8.81 2.06
C SER A 26 -3.75 8.50 3.36
N ILE A 27 -3.54 9.51 4.20
CA ILE A 27 -2.82 9.39 5.48
C ILE A 27 -3.77 8.78 6.52
N SER A 28 -3.60 7.49 6.84
CA SER A 28 -4.48 6.75 7.76
C SER A 28 -4.33 7.19 9.22
N ALA A 29 -3.14 7.65 9.59
CA ALA A 29 -2.84 8.07 10.97
C ALA A 29 -3.50 9.38 11.41
N ASP A 30 -4.02 10.20 10.49
CA ASP A 30 -4.62 11.48 10.79
C ASP A 30 -6.11 11.52 10.36
N PRO A 31 -7.05 11.65 11.31
CA PRO A 31 -8.48 11.70 11.00
C PRO A 31 -8.90 12.84 10.04
N ALA A 32 -8.08 13.89 9.89
CA ALA A 32 -8.34 14.96 8.94
C ALA A 32 -8.33 14.46 7.49
N TYR A 33 -7.62 13.38 7.20
CA TYR A 33 -7.50 12.74 5.89
C TYR A 33 -8.46 11.56 5.68
N ALA A 34 -9.38 11.28 6.61
CA ALA A 34 -10.29 10.14 6.49
C ALA A 34 -11.09 10.12 5.17
N GLY A 35 -11.49 11.30 4.68
CA GLY A 35 -12.14 11.46 3.38
C GLY A 35 -11.24 11.08 2.20
N ASP A 36 -9.95 11.43 2.28
CA ASP A 36 -8.97 11.09 1.25
C ASP A 36 -8.59 9.60 1.27
N VAL A 37 -8.50 8.99 2.46
CA VAL A 37 -8.30 7.55 2.61
C VAL A 37 -9.45 6.80 1.92
N ARG A 38 -10.72 7.19 2.18
CA ARG A 38 -11.88 6.59 1.52
C ARG A 38 -11.87 6.83 0.01
N LYS A 39 -11.58 8.04 -0.44
CA LYS A 39 -11.44 8.38 -1.86
C LYS A 39 -10.39 7.51 -2.54
N CYS A 40 -9.27 7.23 -1.85
CA CYS A 40 -8.23 6.34 -2.37
C CYS A 40 -8.76 4.93 -2.56
N ALA A 41 -9.48 4.37 -1.58
CA ALA A 41 -10.13 3.06 -1.70
C ALA A 41 -11.09 2.99 -2.90
N GLU A 42 -11.94 4.02 -3.07
CA GLU A 42 -12.87 4.12 -4.20
C GLU A 42 -12.12 4.16 -5.54
N THR A 43 -11.03 4.95 -5.60
CA THR A 43 -10.18 5.04 -6.80
C THR A 43 -9.54 3.69 -7.14
N VAL A 44 -9.02 2.96 -6.15
CA VAL A 44 -8.46 1.61 -6.35
C VAL A 44 -9.54 0.65 -6.86
N ALA A 45 -10.73 0.68 -6.26
CA ALA A 45 -11.85 -0.16 -6.70
C ALA A 45 -12.25 0.14 -8.16
N ASP A 46 -12.26 1.42 -8.55
CA ASP A 46 -12.57 1.83 -9.93
C ASP A 46 -11.48 1.38 -10.91
N HIS A 47 -10.21 1.44 -10.52
CA HIS A 47 -9.13 0.87 -11.33
C HIS A 47 -9.31 -0.64 -11.53
N LEU A 48 -9.62 -1.40 -10.48
CA LEU A 48 -9.86 -2.84 -10.58
C LEU A 48 -11.03 -3.16 -11.53
N ARG A 49 -12.15 -2.43 -11.41
CA ARG A 49 -13.30 -2.58 -12.33
C ARG A 49 -12.91 -2.28 -13.78
N LYS A 50 -12.21 -1.17 -13.99
CA LYS A 50 -11.78 -0.72 -15.33
C LYS A 50 -10.88 -1.74 -16.04
N VAL A 51 -10.03 -2.44 -15.30
CA VAL A 51 -9.11 -3.44 -15.85
C VAL A 51 -9.71 -4.84 -15.98
N GLY A 52 -10.98 -5.02 -15.58
CA GLY A 52 -11.73 -6.26 -15.79
C GLY A 52 -11.77 -7.21 -14.59
N ALA A 53 -11.46 -6.74 -13.39
CA ALA A 53 -11.75 -7.48 -12.17
C ALA A 53 -13.28 -7.53 -11.96
N GLU A 54 -13.75 -8.64 -11.42
CA GLU A 54 -15.14 -8.92 -11.10
C GLU A 54 -15.36 -8.86 -9.58
N ASN A 55 -16.62 -8.79 -9.16
CA ASN A 55 -16.99 -8.77 -7.73
C ASN A 55 -16.24 -7.69 -6.91
N VAL A 56 -15.94 -6.55 -7.55
CA VAL A 56 -15.19 -5.48 -6.89
C VAL A 56 -16.07 -4.75 -5.89
N VAL A 57 -15.68 -4.81 -4.62
CA VAL A 57 -16.42 -4.25 -3.49
C VAL A 57 -15.49 -3.51 -2.53
N LEU A 58 -16.03 -2.53 -1.83
CA LEU A 58 -15.44 -1.94 -0.63
C LEU A 58 -16.04 -2.66 0.58
N GLU A 59 -15.24 -3.47 1.23
CA GLU A 59 -15.64 -4.20 2.43
C GLU A 59 -15.42 -3.32 3.65
N GLU A 60 -16.50 -2.85 4.24
CA GLU A 60 -16.43 -1.98 5.41
C GLU A 60 -15.85 -2.74 6.61
N THR A 61 -14.99 -2.06 7.36
CA THR A 61 -14.41 -2.53 8.62
C THR A 61 -14.78 -1.56 9.75
N ALA A 62 -14.30 -1.80 10.95
CA ALA A 62 -14.44 -0.81 12.04
C ALA A 62 -13.51 0.42 11.84
N GLY A 63 -12.58 0.37 10.89
CA GLY A 63 -11.71 1.45 10.46
C GLY A 63 -11.92 1.79 8.99
N TYR A 64 -10.86 1.72 8.19
CA TYR A 64 -10.93 1.97 6.76
C TYR A 64 -11.32 0.71 5.97
N PRO A 65 -12.00 0.86 4.83
CA PRO A 65 -12.50 -0.29 4.06
C PRO A 65 -11.35 -1.07 3.41
N ILE A 66 -11.58 -2.36 3.21
CA ILE A 66 -10.71 -3.21 2.38
C ILE A 66 -11.31 -3.26 0.97
N VAL A 67 -10.48 -2.99 -0.04
CA VAL A 67 -10.86 -3.14 -1.43
C VAL A 67 -10.63 -4.59 -1.83
N TYR A 68 -11.71 -5.28 -2.17
CA TYR A 68 -11.65 -6.64 -2.73
C TYR A 68 -12.06 -6.63 -4.20
N GLY A 69 -11.45 -7.48 -5.00
CA GLY A 69 -11.83 -7.77 -6.37
C GLY A 69 -11.23 -9.10 -6.81
N GLU A 70 -11.79 -9.73 -7.84
CA GLU A 70 -11.27 -11.01 -8.31
C GLU A 70 -11.46 -11.19 -9.81
N LYS A 71 -10.71 -12.13 -10.39
CA LYS A 71 -10.96 -12.72 -11.69
C LYS A 71 -10.71 -14.22 -11.61
N ILE A 72 -11.79 -14.99 -11.62
CA ILE A 72 -11.74 -16.44 -11.65
C ILE A 72 -11.99 -16.89 -13.08
N ILE A 73 -10.95 -17.40 -13.74
CA ILE A 73 -11.05 -17.89 -15.13
C ILE A 73 -11.35 -19.37 -15.20
N ASP A 74 -10.85 -20.17 -14.26
CA ASP A 74 -11.17 -21.60 -14.12
C ASP A 74 -10.88 -22.01 -12.65
N PRO A 75 -11.87 -22.56 -11.93
CA PRO A 75 -11.67 -23.03 -10.54
C PRO A 75 -10.58 -24.12 -10.38
N ALA A 76 -10.18 -24.78 -11.45
CA ALA A 76 -9.12 -25.81 -11.43
C ALA A 76 -7.71 -25.19 -11.48
N LEU A 77 -7.58 -23.91 -11.84
CA LEU A 77 -6.30 -23.21 -11.91
C LEU A 77 -5.86 -22.68 -10.54
N PRO A 78 -4.56 -22.55 -10.30
CA PRO A 78 -4.05 -21.88 -9.12
C PRO A 78 -4.62 -20.47 -8.94
N THR A 79 -4.83 -20.08 -7.71
CA THR A 79 -5.32 -18.74 -7.33
C THR A 79 -4.21 -17.96 -6.63
N VAL A 80 -3.93 -16.76 -7.12
CA VAL A 80 -3.01 -15.80 -6.53
C VAL A 80 -3.84 -14.70 -5.84
N LEU A 81 -3.58 -14.47 -4.55
CA LEU A 81 -4.10 -13.33 -3.80
C LEU A 81 -3.03 -12.24 -3.77
N VAL A 82 -3.28 -11.13 -4.42
CA VAL A 82 -2.45 -9.92 -4.35
C VAL A 82 -2.86 -9.13 -3.12
N TYR A 83 -1.91 -8.89 -2.23
CA TYR A 83 -2.07 -8.02 -1.07
C TYR A 83 -1.25 -6.75 -1.26
N GLY A 84 -1.77 -5.64 -0.76
CA GLY A 84 -1.10 -4.35 -0.66
C GLY A 84 -1.92 -3.40 0.20
N HIS A 85 -1.45 -2.15 0.34
CA HIS A 85 -2.17 -1.12 1.07
C HIS A 85 -2.21 0.21 0.31
N TYR A 86 -3.32 0.93 0.47
CA TYR A 86 -3.54 2.21 -0.21
C TYR A 86 -3.36 3.43 0.71
N ASP A 87 -3.21 3.22 2.01
CA ASP A 87 -2.86 4.28 2.95
C ASP A 87 -1.35 4.57 2.92
N VAL A 88 -0.96 5.68 3.51
CA VAL A 88 0.42 6.15 3.51
C VAL A 88 0.75 6.83 4.83
N GLN A 89 2.04 6.83 5.21
CA GLN A 89 2.58 7.58 6.34
C GLN A 89 2.39 9.10 6.16
N PRO A 90 2.30 9.85 7.25
CA PRO A 90 2.37 11.31 7.22
C PRO A 90 3.62 11.80 6.49
N SER A 91 3.50 12.94 5.83
CA SER A 91 4.59 13.56 5.07
C SER A 91 5.37 14.63 5.84
N VAL A 92 4.94 14.93 7.08
CA VAL A 92 5.58 15.96 7.92
C VAL A 92 6.97 15.53 8.41
N PRO A 93 7.94 16.45 8.53
CA PRO A 93 7.83 17.88 8.19
C PRO A 93 7.93 18.14 6.68
N ASN A 94 6.93 18.83 6.11
CA ASN A 94 6.82 19.02 4.66
C ASN A 94 7.93 19.92 4.07
N GLU A 95 8.56 20.75 4.88
CA GLU A 95 9.69 21.60 4.49
C GLU A 95 10.97 20.83 4.15
N LEU A 96 11.05 19.56 4.49
CA LEU A 96 12.18 18.70 4.14
C LEU A 96 12.03 18.02 2.77
N TRP A 97 10.88 18.19 2.11
CA TRP A 97 10.67 17.65 0.78
C TRP A 97 11.16 18.63 -0.28
N ASP A 98 11.96 18.16 -1.23
CA ASP A 98 12.38 18.96 -2.39
C ASP A 98 11.22 19.36 -3.30
N THR A 99 10.17 18.54 -3.35
CA THR A 99 8.92 18.77 -4.08
C THR A 99 7.74 18.38 -3.20
N PRO A 100 6.54 18.97 -3.39
CA PRO A 100 5.39 18.63 -2.56
C PRO A 100 5.14 17.12 -2.53
N PRO A 101 4.92 16.50 -1.34
CA PRO A 101 4.89 15.05 -1.18
C PRO A 101 3.78 14.34 -1.96
N PHE A 102 2.68 15.03 -2.27
CA PHE A 102 1.55 14.51 -3.05
C PHE A 102 1.46 15.09 -4.48
N GLU A 103 2.57 15.66 -4.97
CA GLU A 103 2.74 16.04 -6.37
C GLU A 103 3.85 15.20 -7.01
N PRO A 104 3.51 14.05 -7.63
CA PRO A 104 4.48 13.14 -8.20
C PRO A 104 5.41 13.85 -9.19
N THR A 105 6.70 13.76 -8.93
CA THR A 105 7.72 14.41 -9.75
C THR A 105 8.71 13.39 -10.28
N VAL A 106 8.99 13.44 -11.60
CA VAL A 106 9.99 12.58 -12.22
C VAL A 106 11.32 13.32 -12.29
N ARG A 107 12.36 12.75 -11.67
CA ARG A 107 13.74 13.25 -11.72
C ARG A 107 14.69 12.09 -11.98
N ASP A 108 15.55 12.19 -12.96
CA ASP A 108 16.56 11.18 -13.31
C ASP A 108 15.99 9.77 -13.47
N GLY A 109 14.81 9.68 -14.11
CA GLY A 109 14.11 8.41 -14.35
C GLY A 109 13.47 7.76 -13.11
N LYS A 110 13.35 8.51 -12.00
CA LYS A 110 12.73 8.06 -10.75
C LYS A 110 11.53 8.93 -10.39
N ILE A 111 10.51 8.32 -9.81
CA ILE A 111 9.31 9.00 -9.31
C ILE A 111 9.51 9.32 -7.83
N TYR A 112 9.30 10.59 -7.46
CA TYR A 112 9.35 11.08 -6.09
C TYR A 112 7.97 11.54 -5.67
N ALA A 113 7.39 10.86 -4.70
CA ALA A 113 6.15 11.21 -4.02
C ALA A 113 5.96 10.34 -2.76
N ARG A 114 5.13 10.76 -1.80
CA ARG A 114 4.68 9.89 -0.71
C ARG A 114 3.83 8.75 -1.32
N GLY A 115 4.10 7.49 -0.91
CA GLY A 115 3.42 6.31 -1.44
C GLY A 115 4.00 5.76 -2.75
N ALA A 116 5.02 6.39 -3.35
CA ALA A 116 5.61 5.92 -4.60
C ALA A 116 6.32 4.56 -4.46
N CYS A 117 6.94 4.30 -3.31
CA CYS A 117 7.58 3.03 -2.98
C CYS A 117 6.77 2.18 -1.99
N ASP A 118 5.95 2.83 -1.16
CA ASP A 118 5.28 2.23 -0.02
C ASP A 118 3.83 2.74 0.04
N ASP A 119 2.81 2.00 -0.37
CA ASP A 119 2.85 0.78 -1.20
C ASP A 119 2.10 1.01 -2.52
N LYS A 120 1.55 2.26 -2.75
CA LYS A 120 0.73 2.57 -3.94
C LYS A 120 1.43 2.21 -5.26
N GLY A 121 2.73 2.55 -5.39
CA GLY A 121 3.48 2.20 -6.60
C GLY A 121 3.64 0.70 -6.77
N GLN A 122 3.81 -0.03 -5.69
CA GLN A 122 4.08 -1.47 -5.72
C GLN A 122 2.80 -2.27 -5.99
N PHE A 123 1.72 -2.08 -5.21
CA PHE A 123 0.50 -2.82 -5.49
C PHE A 123 -0.13 -2.42 -6.83
N PHE A 124 -0.02 -1.14 -7.24
CA PHE A 124 -0.57 -0.68 -8.51
C PHE A 124 0.14 -1.32 -9.72
N MET A 125 1.41 -1.67 -9.57
CA MET A 125 2.13 -2.48 -10.56
C MET A 125 1.41 -3.80 -10.83
N HIS A 126 0.86 -4.46 -9.81
CA HIS A 126 0.09 -5.71 -9.98
C HIS A 126 -1.25 -5.46 -10.68
N VAL A 127 -1.90 -4.32 -10.43
CA VAL A 127 -3.12 -3.94 -11.16
C VAL A 127 -2.82 -3.77 -12.65
N LYS A 128 -1.68 -3.15 -13.00
CA LYS A 128 -1.25 -2.99 -14.40
C LYS A 128 -0.75 -4.27 -15.05
N ALA A 129 -0.12 -5.15 -14.28
CA ALA A 129 0.24 -6.48 -14.74
C ALA A 129 -1.03 -7.30 -15.06
N PHE A 130 -2.03 -7.27 -14.19
CA PHE A 130 -3.32 -7.90 -14.42
C PHE A 130 -4.02 -7.34 -15.68
N GLU A 131 -4.11 -6.02 -15.82
CA GLU A 131 -4.62 -5.36 -17.02
C GLU A 131 -3.91 -5.87 -18.28
N THR A 132 -2.58 -5.90 -18.24
CA THR A 132 -1.76 -6.34 -19.37
C THR A 132 -2.06 -7.79 -19.74
N MET A 133 -2.13 -8.69 -18.75
CA MET A 133 -2.44 -10.10 -18.99
C MET A 133 -3.86 -10.30 -19.54
N MET A 134 -4.83 -9.52 -19.07
CA MET A 134 -6.20 -9.55 -19.61
C MET A 134 -6.24 -9.10 -21.07
N GLN A 135 -5.57 -8.00 -21.41
CA GLN A 135 -5.58 -7.43 -22.78
C GLN A 135 -4.77 -8.25 -23.79
N THR A 136 -3.76 -8.95 -23.33
CA THR A 136 -2.94 -9.83 -24.17
C THR A 136 -3.39 -11.28 -24.15
N GLN A 137 -4.43 -11.61 -23.37
CA GLN A 137 -4.99 -12.97 -23.20
C GLN A 137 -3.92 -13.97 -22.70
N THR A 138 -3.07 -13.50 -21.80
CA THR A 138 -1.99 -14.32 -21.22
C THR A 138 -2.22 -14.68 -19.75
N LEU A 139 -3.37 -14.31 -19.18
CA LEU A 139 -3.73 -14.67 -17.81
C LEU A 139 -3.90 -16.19 -17.70
N ALA A 140 -3.07 -16.83 -16.87
CA ALA A 140 -2.99 -18.28 -16.74
C ALA A 140 -3.33 -18.80 -15.32
N CYS A 141 -3.84 -17.92 -14.45
CA CYS A 141 -4.25 -18.25 -13.08
C CYS A 141 -5.43 -17.40 -12.66
N ASN A 142 -6.10 -17.79 -11.59
CA ASN A 142 -7.10 -16.95 -10.94
C ASN A 142 -6.40 -15.85 -10.14
N ILE A 143 -6.95 -14.66 -10.12
CA ILE A 143 -6.41 -13.53 -9.37
C ILE A 143 -7.47 -13.03 -8.40
N LYS A 144 -7.04 -12.73 -7.18
CA LYS A 144 -7.79 -11.98 -6.17
C LYS A 144 -6.95 -10.79 -5.72
N PHE A 145 -7.62 -9.69 -5.40
CA PHE A 145 -7.02 -8.50 -4.81
C PHE A 145 -7.62 -8.26 -3.44
N MET A 146 -6.76 -7.97 -2.47
CA MET A 146 -7.14 -7.53 -1.13
C MET A 146 -6.21 -6.37 -0.76
N ILE A 147 -6.71 -5.13 -0.89
CA ILE A 147 -5.92 -3.93 -0.66
C ILE A 147 -6.53 -3.17 0.52
N GLU A 148 -5.77 -3.04 1.61
CA GLU A 148 -6.23 -2.41 2.85
C GLU A 148 -5.86 -0.93 2.96
N GLY A 149 -6.39 -0.26 3.98
CA GLY A 149 -6.14 1.16 4.25
C GLY A 149 -5.71 1.48 5.68
N GLU A 150 -5.15 0.51 6.40
CA GLU A 150 -4.73 0.65 7.79
C GLU A 150 -3.34 0.05 8.05
N GLU A 151 -2.57 -0.28 7.03
CA GLU A 151 -1.25 -0.92 7.19
C GLU A 151 -0.34 -0.03 8.03
N GLU A 152 -0.29 1.25 7.71
CA GLU A 152 0.56 2.25 8.33
C GLU A 152 0.17 2.64 9.79
N VAL A 153 -0.94 2.06 10.26
CA VAL A 153 -1.41 2.18 11.65
C VAL A 153 -1.59 0.82 12.33
N GLY A 154 -1.02 -0.24 11.73
CA GLY A 154 -0.91 -1.57 12.31
C GLY A 154 -2.01 -2.55 11.95
N SER A 155 -2.77 -2.33 10.87
CA SER A 155 -3.75 -3.27 10.30
C SER A 155 -4.76 -3.83 11.32
N ASN A 156 -5.28 -2.98 12.20
CA ASN A 156 -6.06 -3.41 13.37
C ASN A 156 -7.29 -4.25 13.01
N ASN A 157 -7.89 -4.01 11.83
CA ASN A 157 -9.09 -4.69 11.38
C ASN A 157 -8.84 -5.85 10.40
N LEU A 158 -7.64 -5.94 9.82
CA LEU A 158 -7.28 -6.95 8.81
C LEU A 158 -7.44 -8.38 9.34
N GLY A 159 -6.94 -8.66 10.55
CA GLY A 159 -7.02 -9.99 11.15
C GLY A 159 -8.46 -10.48 11.35
N THR A 160 -9.37 -9.58 11.73
CA THR A 160 -10.80 -9.88 11.88
C THR A 160 -11.45 -10.11 10.52
N TYR A 161 -11.15 -9.26 9.54
CA TYR A 161 -11.62 -9.40 8.17
C TYR A 161 -11.19 -10.75 7.55
N CYS A 162 -9.92 -11.10 7.65
CA CYS A 162 -9.41 -12.37 7.12
C CYS A 162 -10.06 -13.59 7.77
N LYS A 163 -10.29 -13.56 9.10
CA LYS A 163 -10.97 -14.65 9.80
C LYS A 163 -12.42 -14.83 9.33
N SER A 164 -13.12 -13.73 9.09
CA SER A 164 -14.53 -13.74 8.66
C SER A 164 -14.70 -14.09 7.17
N ASN A 165 -13.66 -13.93 6.35
CA ASN A 165 -13.70 -14.11 4.91
C ASN A 165 -12.77 -15.22 4.40
N ARG A 166 -12.47 -16.23 5.24
CA ARG A 166 -11.47 -17.28 4.90
C ARG A 166 -11.72 -17.97 3.56
N ASP A 167 -12.98 -18.34 3.28
CA ASP A 167 -13.32 -19.03 2.03
C ASP A 167 -13.18 -18.11 0.82
N LYS A 168 -13.59 -16.86 0.95
CA LYS A 168 -13.46 -15.81 -0.07
C LYS A 168 -11.98 -15.53 -0.39
N LEU A 169 -11.12 -15.48 0.62
CA LEU A 169 -9.70 -15.16 0.50
C LEU A 169 -8.82 -16.39 0.21
N LYS A 170 -9.40 -17.60 0.17
CA LYS A 170 -8.63 -18.81 -0.11
C LYS A 170 -7.84 -18.65 -1.42
N ALA A 171 -6.53 -18.90 -1.35
CA ALA A 171 -5.61 -18.81 -2.47
C ALA A 171 -4.49 -19.84 -2.29
N ASP A 172 -3.79 -20.17 -3.37
CA ASP A 172 -2.62 -21.07 -3.36
C ASP A 172 -1.34 -20.29 -3.07
N VAL A 173 -1.29 -19.01 -3.49
CA VAL A 173 -0.15 -18.10 -3.30
C VAL A 173 -0.67 -16.74 -2.85
N ILE A 174 0.02 -16.12 -1.90
CA ILE A 174 -0.16 -14.70 -1.56
C ILE A 174 1.04 -13.95 -2.13
N LEU A 175 0.77 -12.92 -2.93
CA LEU A 175 1.78 -12.06 -3.54
C LEU A 175 1.76 -10.71 -2.82
N ILE A 176 2.88 -10.40 -2.18
CA ILE A 176 3.10 -9.15 -1.44
C ILE A 176 4.37 -8.51 -2.01
N SER A 177 4.29 -7.24 -2.41
CA SER A 177 5.42 -6.49 -2.99
C SER A 177 5.86 -5.31 -2.13
N ASP A 178 5.31 -5.19 -0.95
CA ASP A 178 5.69 -4.16 0.01
C ASP A 178 7.06 -4.48 0.63
N THR A 179 8.08 -4.39 -0.22
CA THR A 179 9.47 -4.76 0.10
C THR A 179 10.45 -3.85 -0.64
N ALA A 180 11.67 -3.76 -0.15
CA ALA A 180 12.74 -3.02 -0.80
C ALA A 180 13.56 -3.91 -1.75
N LEU A 181 14.03 -3.34 -2.87
CA LEU A 181 15.07 -3.96 -3.67
C LEU A 181 16.43 -3.82 -2.98
N ILE A 182 17.30 -4.83 -3.13
CA ILE A 182 18.70 -4.76 -2.65
C ILE A 182 19.45 -3.61 -3.32
N ALA A 183 19.23 -3.45 -4.63
CA ALA A 183 19.69 -2.32 -5.43
C ALA A 183 18.78 -2.18 -6.67
N ASN A 184 18.81 -1.03 -7.35
CA ASN A 184 17.92 -0.74 -8.48
C ASN A 184 18.04 -1.73 -9.65
N ASP A 185 19.18 -2.40 -9.77
CA ASP A 185 19.52 -3.38 -10.81
C ASP A 185 19.60 -4.82 -10.29
N ILE A 186 19.29 -5.05 -9.00
CA ILE A 186 19.33 -6.36 -8.36
C ILE A 186 17.93 -6.72 -7.88
N PRO A 187 17.15 -7.46 -8.69
CA PRO A 187 15.84 -7.95 -8.24
C PRO A 187 16.00 -8.94 -7.09
N SER A 188 15.05 -8.89 -6.14
CA SER A 188 15.05 -9.76 -4.97
C SER A 188 13.66 -10.30 -4.70
N ILE A 189 13.59 -11.46 -4.04
CA ILE A 189 12.38 -12.03 -3.46
C ILE A 189 12.70 -12.30 -2.00
N ASP A 190 11.98 -11.61 -1.12
CA ASP A 190 12.12 -11.84 0.32
C ASP A 190 11.46 -13.16 0.70
N VAL A 191 12.22 -14.01 1.37
CA VAL A 191 11.78 -15.36 1.78
C VAL A 191 11.49 -15.47 3.27
N GLY A 192 11.62 -14.37 4.01
CA GLY A 192 11.36 -14.31 5.44
C GLY A 192 11.50 -12.90 5.97
N LEU A 193 10.84 -12.62 7.09
CA LEU A 193 10.87 -11.33 7.76
C LEU A 193 11.54 -11.45 9.13
N ARG A 194 12.13 -10.35 9.60
CA ARG A 194 12.66 -10.24 10.96
C ARG A 194 11.51 -10.08 11.95
N GLY A 195 11.72 -10.57 13.18
CA GLY A 195 10.85 -10.19 14.29
C GLY A 195 11.02 -8.71 14.63
N LEU A 196 9.98 -8.10 15.19
CA LEU A 196 9.98 -6.73 15.68
C LEU A 196 9.77 -6.74 17.20
N SER A 197 10.59 -5.95 17.91
CA SER A 197 10.34 -5.58 19.31
C SER A 197 10.52 -4.07 19.41
N TYR A 198 9.41 -3.37 19.57
CA TYR A 198 9.38 -1.92 19.74
C TYR A 198 9.13 -1.60 21.21
N VAL A 199 9.94 -0.71 21.77
CA VAL A 199 9.79 -0.26 23.16
C VAL A 199 9.94 1.26 23.21
N GLU A 200 9.14 1.88 24.05
CA GLU A 200 9.23 3.30 24.39
C GLU A 200 9.56 3.43 25.86
N VAL A 201 10.47 4.31 26.20
CA VAL A 201 10.82 4.63 27.57
C VAL A 201 10.56 6.11 27.81
N GLU A 202 9.56 6.40 28.62
CA GLU A 202 9.25 7.75 29.07
C GLU A 202 9.89 7.97 30.43
N VAL A 203 10.71 9.01 30.53
CA VAL A 203 11.33 9.43 31.81
C VAL A 203 10.73 10.77 32.19
N THR A 204 9.92 10.78 33.23
CA THR A 204 9.31 12.00 33.78
C THR A 204 10.14 12.52 34.95
N GLY A 205 10.69 13.70 34.78
CA GLY A 205 11.42 14.44 35.83
C GLY A 205 10.50 15.36 36.66
N PRO A 206 11.07 16.22 37.47
CA PRO A 206 10.34 17.22 38.25
C PRO A 206 9.53 18.19 37.35
N ARG A 207 8.44 18.71 37.90
CA ARG A 207 7.56 19.67 37.17
C ARG A 207 8.19 21.04 36.94
N ILE A 208 9.26 21.35 37.64
CA ILE A 208 9.97 22.64 37.59
C ILE A 208 11.45 22.40 37.61
N ASP A 209 12.22 23.37 37.14
CA ASP A 209 13.69 23.35 37.28
C ASP A 209 14.09 23.36 38.75
N LEU A 210 14.98 22.46 39.10
CA LEU A 210 15.46 22.30 40.47
C LEU A 210 16.89 22.85 40.59
N HIS A 211 17.14 23.58 41.65
CA HIS A 211 18.48 24.11 41.95
C HIS A 211 19.36 22.98 42.50
N SER A 212 20.42 22.62 41.79
CA SER A 212 21.32 21.51 42.14
C SER A 212 21.98 21.62 43.53
N GLY A 213 22.16 22.83 44.03
CA GLY A 213 22.68 23.07 45.38
C GLY A 213 21.67 22.78 46.52
N VAL A 214 20.38 22.59 46.16
CA VAL A 214 19.31 22.27 47.15
C VAL A 214 18.87 20.82 47.00
N TYR A 215 18.82 20.31 45.78
CA TYR A 215 18.28 18.97 45.45
C TYR A 215 19.37 18.01 44.92
N GLY A 216 20.63 18.35 44.96
CA GLY A 216 21.72 17.54 44.42
C GLY A 216 21.72 16.12 44.97
N GLY A 217 21.65 15.13 44.05
CA GLY A 217 21.65 13.71 44.38
C GLY A 217 20.33 13.13 44.91
N ALA A 218 19.31 13.98 45.17
CA ALA A 218 18.01 13.54 45.65
C ALA A 218 16.98 13.35 44.54
N VAL A 219 17.22 13.98 43.39
CA VAL A 219 16.35 13.91 42.20
C VAL A 219 17.23 13.81 40.96
N ALA A 220 17.01 12.80 40.14
CA ALA A 220 17.70 12.58 38.88
C ALA A 220 16.94 13.20 37.72
#